data_b9cdfcb3c29e3d04ccbb35cae32f5eef
#
_entry.id   b9cdfcb3c29e3d04ccbb35cae32f5eef
#
_cell.length_a   1.000
_cell.length_b   1.000
_cell.length_c   1.000
_cell.angle_alpha   90.00
_cell.angle_beta   90.00
_cell.angle_gamma   90.00
#
_symmetry.space_group_name_H-M   'P 1'
#
loop_
_entity.id
_entity.type
_entity.pdbx_description
1 polymer ?
#
loop_
_entity_poly.entity_id
_entity_poly.type
_entity_poly.pdbx_seq_one_letter_code
_entity_poly.pdbx_strand_id
1 'polypeptide(L)'
;MGVTRVPIFLLIALLLSGCMTVAEKEAIEVLPMYGQPQLARSDYLQREDAAFVKQEGYRYRGDLKRASREWSRQALDILRLGDLDAAMRRLNQAWLLDPANYQVYWGFGQVLVLRDDLAGASHYLEQALNIVDDVYQKPALLTDTGTVYSLQGEQAESARVGQGVALFDQANARFAAAALDGDYLPVWQHWARSLYRQGDYAAAWDKIRQARQRGVKVFSRDFLQALSARLPEPVN
;
A
#
# COMPACT_ATOMS: atom_id res chain seq x y z
N MET A 1 9.01 -15.50 32.79
CA MET A 1 9.07 -16.57 31.79
C MET A 1 9.21 -15.88 30.43
N GLY A 2 10.46 -15.80 29.93
CA GLY A 2 10.76 -15.08 28.69
C GLY A 2 10.47 -15.95 27.48
N VAL A 3 9.60 -15.50 26.60
CA VAL A 3 9.39 -16.09 25.28
C VAL A 3 10.51 -15.57 24.37
N THR A 4 11.50 -16.41 24.12
CA THR A 4 12.56 -16.16 23.13
C THR A 4 11.94 -16.14 21.73
N ARG A 5 11.85 -14.94 21.13
CA ARG A 5 11.54 -14.78 19.71
C ARG A 5 12.70 -15.35 18.90
N VAL A 6 12.50 -16.50 18.27
CA VAL A 6 13.43 -17.06 17.30
C VAL A 6 13.43 -16.14 16.07
N PRO A 7 14.58 -15.58 15.65
CA PRO A 7 14.61 -14.72 14.47
C PRO A 7 14.37 -15.59 13.22
N ILE A 8 13.50 -15.10 12.34
CA ILE A 8 13.11 -15.68 11.02
C ILE A 8 14.33 -15.88 10.08
N PHE A 9 15.50 -15.39 10.44
CA PHE A 9 16.72 -15.47 9.62
C PHE A 9 17.36 -16.87 9.47
N LEU A 10 16.85 -17.91 10.13
CA LEU A 10 17.47 -19.23 10.12
C LEU A 10 16.89 -20.20 9.06
N LEU A 11 15.94 -19.77 8.23
CA LEU A 11 15.31 -20.64 7.20
C LEU A 11 15.90 -20.49 5.78
N ILE A 12 16.94 -19.66 5.60
CA ILE A 12 17.50 -19.31 4.26
C ILE A 12 18.60 -20.29 3.80
N ALA A 13 19.07 -21.19 4.63
CA ALA A 13 20.27 -21.98 4.32
C ALA A 13 20.03 -23.40 3.78
N LEU A 14 18.78 -23.82 3.48
CA LEU A 14 18.47 -25.22 3.11
C LEU A 14 17.87 -25.39 1.70
N LEU A 15 18.06 -24.45 0.77
CA LEU A 15 17.53 -24.55 -0.60
C LEU A 15 18.60 -24.99 -1.62
N LEU A 16 19.40 -26.01 -1.30
CA LEU A 16 20.19 -26.72 -2.30
C LEU A 16 19.61 -28.12 -2.50
N SER A 17 18.91 -28.30 -3.63
CA SER A 17 18.40 -29.57 -4.18
C SER A 17 17.29 -30.29 -3.37
N GLY A 18 16.05 -29.79 -3.47
CA GLY A 18 14.87 -30.53 -3.04
C GLY A 18 13.62 -30.03 -3.76
N CYS A 19 12.69 -30.90 -4.09
CA CYS A 19 11.36 -30.50 -4.56
C CYS A 19 10.73 -29.58 -3.51
N MET A 20 10.34 -28.35 -3.90
CA MET A 20 9.62 -27.42 -3.04
C MET A 20 8.34 -28.09 -2.52
N THR A 21 8.11 -28.04 -1.24
CA THR A 21 6.87 -28.54 -0.64
C THR A 21 5.68 -27.67 -1.05
N VAL A 22 4.47 -28.22 -0.93
CA VAL A 22 3.23 -27.45 -1.20
C VAL A 22 3.14 -26.23 -0.28
N ALA A 23 3.49 -26.37 1.00
CA ALA A 23 3.47 -25.27 1.95
C ALA A 23 4.48 -24.15 1.62
N GLU A 24 5.68 -24.50 1.14
CA GLU A 24 6.66 -23.52 0.68
C GLU A 24 6.19 -22.78 -0.59
N LYS A 25 5.54 -23.47 -1.52
CA LYS A 25 4.94 -22.86 -2.70
C LYS A 25 3.85 -21.86 -2.29
N GLU A 26 2.91 -22.29 -1.45
CA GLU A 26 1.84 -21.41 -0.95
C GLU A 26 2.37 -20.17 -0.23
N ALA A 27 3.41 -20.31 0.60
CA ALA A 27 4.03 -19.19 1.30
C ALA A 27 4.65 -18.17 0.34
N ILE A 28 5.29 -18.62 -0.75
CA ILE A 28 5.88 -17.74 -1.76
C ILE A 28 4.81 -17.05 -2.60
N GLU A 29 3.71 -17.72 -2.92
CA GLU A 29 2.64 -17.16 -3.74
C GLU A 29 1.91 -15.98 -3.11
N VAL A 30 2.03 -15.82 -1.79
CA VAL A 30 1.44 -14.70 -1.04
C VAL A 30 2.44 -13.60 -0.69
N LEU A 31 3.66 -13.66 -1.23
CA LEU A 31 4.64 -12.56 -1.19
C LEU A 31 4.53 -11.70 -2.46
N PRO A 32 4.71 -10.38 -2.39
CA PRO A 32 4.78 -9.53 -3.57
C PRO A 32 5.86 -10.04 -4.55
N MET A 33 5.54 -10.05 -5.85
CA MET A 33 6.43 -10.53 -6.91
C MET A 33 6.98 -11.95 -6.64
N TYR A 34 6.24 -12.79 -5.89
CA TYR A 34 6.69 -14.10 -5.42
C TYR A 34 8.01 -14.07 -4.62
N GLY A 35 8.25 -12.96 -3.90
CA GLY A 35 9.47 -12.74 -3.12
C GLY A 35 10.71 -12.38 -3.95
N GLN A 36 10.58 -12.14 -5.25
CA GLN A 36 11.71 -11.76 -6.11
C GLN A 36 12.13 -10.29 -5.85
N PRO A 37 13.42 -9.95 -6.04
CA PRO A 37 14.52 -10.83 -6.48
C PRO A 37 15.19 -11.64 -5.35
N GLN A 38 14.75 -11.50 -4.08
CA GLN A 38 15.39 -12.13 -2.92
C GLN A 38 15.24 -13.65 -2.93
N LEU A 39 14.11 -14.14 -3.43
CA LEU A 39 13.85 -15.57 -3.58
C LEU A 39 13.95 -15.99 -5.04
N ALA A 40 14.80 -16.95 -5.33
CA ALA A 40 14.91 -17.53 -6.66
C ALA A 40 13.67 -18.38 -6.97
N ARG A 41 13.06 -18.14 -8.13
CA ARG A 41 11.95 -18.97 -8.61
C ARG A 41 12.50 -20.25 -9.26
N SER A 42 12.03 -21.41 -8.84
CA SER A 42 12.49 -22.71 -9.40
C SER A 42 12.11 -22.81 -10.88
N ASP A 43 12.88 -23.62 -11.65
CA ASP A 43 12.62 -23.84 -13.08
C ASP A 43 11.20 -24.38 -13.36
N TYR A 44 10.66 -25.15 -12.43
CA TYR A 44 9.28 -25.65 -12.53
C TYR A 44 8.29 -24.48 -12.46
N LEU A 45 8.39 -23.59 -11.47
CA LEU A 45 7.51 -22.45 -11.31
C LEU A 45 7.68 -21.42 -12.46
N GLN A 46 8.91 -21.23 -12.94
CA GLN A 46 9.14 -20.38 -14.12
C GLN A 46 8.41 -20.91 -15.37
N ARG A 47 8.35 -22.23 -15.55
CA ARG A 47 7.57 -22.85 -16.65
C ARG A 47 6.06 -22.66 -16.45
N GLU A 48 5.54 -22.79 -15.22
CA GLU A 48 4.14 -22.49 -14.91
C GLU A 48 3.80 -21.03 -15.22
N ASP A 49 4.66 -20.10 -14.78
CA ASP A 49 4.50 -18.66 -15.04
C ASP A 49 4.49 -18.36 -16.56
N ALA A 50 5.42 -18.94 -17.30
CA ALA A 50 5.48 -18.78 -18.75
C ALA A 50 4.24 -19.36 -19.46
N ALA A 51 3.74 -20.49 -18.98
CA ALA A 51 2.51 -21.10 -19.51
C ALA A 51 1.28 -20.20 -19.24
N PHE A 52 1.19 -19.64 -18.05
CA PHE A 52 0.15 -18.67 -17.68
C PHE A 52 0.20 -17.41 -18.57
N VAL A 53 1.37 -16.78 -18.72
CA VAL A 53 1.55 -15.59 -19.58
C VAL A 53 1.16 -15.91 -21.04
N LYS A 54 1.56 -17.08 -21.54
CA LYS A 54 1.19 -17.53 -22.89
C LYS A 54 -0.33 -17.70 -23.04
N GLN A 55 -0.99 -18.32 -22.07
CA GLN A 55 -2.44 -18.53 -22.07
C GLN A 55 -3.19 -17.19 -22.07
N GLU A 56 -2.80 -16.27 -21.20
CA GLU A 56 -3.42 -14.94 -21.16
C GLU A 56 -3.10 -14.13 -22.43
N GLY A 57 -1.92 -14.31 -23.02
CA GLY A 57 -1.58 -13.72 -24.31
C GLY A 57 -2.57 -14.13 -25.40
N TYR A 58 -2.98 -15.40 -25.47
CA TYR A 58 -4.04 -15.83 -26.39
C TYR A 58 -5.39 -15.21 -26.07
N ARG A 59 -5.77 -15.19 -24.78
CA ARG A 59 -7.05 -14.66 -24.30
C ARG A 59 -7.21 -13.17 -24.61
N TYR A 60 -6.15 -12.40 -24.44
CA TYR A 60 -6.13 -10.95 -24.66
C TYR A 60 -5.55 -10.54 -26.02
N ARG A 61 -5.36 -11.48 -26.96
CA ARG A 61 -4.86 -11.23 -28.32
C ARG A 61 -3.50 -10.49 -28.32
N GLY A 62 -2.62 -10.85 -27.40
CA GLY A 62 -1.29 -10.26 -27.24
C GLY A 62 -1.23 -9.00 -26.36
N ASP A 63 -2.37 -8.41 -25.98
CA ASP A 63 -2.39 -7.21 -25.12
C ASP A 63 -2.24 -7.59 -23.63
N LEU A 64 -0.99 -7.90 -23.25
CA LEU A 64 -0.65 -8.27 -21.87
C LEU A 64 -0.82 -7.10 -20.90
N LYS A 65 -0.65 -5.85 -21.34
CA LYS A 65 -0.89 -4.66 -20.52
C LYS A 65 -2.35 -4.55 -20.11
N ARG A 66 -3.26 -4.78 -21.05
CA ARG A 66 -4.70 -4.82 -20.74
C ARG A 66 -5.03 -5.99 -19.81
N ALA A 67 -4.44 -7.16 -20.06
CA ALA A 67 -4.61 -8.32 -19.19
C ALA A 67 -4.17 -7.99 -17.74
N SER A 68 -2.99 -7.41 -17.55
CA SER A 68 -2.45 -7.01 -16.25
C SER A 68 -3.39 -6.04 -15.51
N ARG A 69 -3.89 -5.01 -16.20
CA ARG A 69 -4.85 -4.07 -15.61
C ARG A 69 -6.15 -4.75 -15.15
N GLU A 70 -6.68 -5.66 -15.96
CA GLU A 70 -7.90 -6.40 -15.60
C GLU A 70 -7.67 -7.31 -14.38
N TRP A 71 -6.52 -8.00 -14.33
CA TRP A 71 -6.14 -8.84 -13.21
C TRP A 71 -5.90 -8.01 -11.93
N SER A 72 -5.28 -6.82 -12.04
CA SER A 72 -5.13 -5.89 -10.92
C SER A 72 -6.48 -5.41 -10.38
N ARG A 73 -7.43 -5.09 -11.27
CA ARG A 73 -8.79 -4.69 -10.87
C ARG A 73 -9.49 -5.83 -10.09
N GLN A 74 -9.41 -7.07 -10.60
CA GLN A 74 -9.98 -8.24 -9.90
C GLN A 74 -9.33 -8.45 -8.53
N ALA A 75 -8.01 -8.21 -8.41
CA ALA A 75 -7.32 -8.28 -7.13
C ALA A 75 -7.88 -7.28 -6.12
N LEU A 76 -8.18 -6.04 -6.54
CA LEU A 76 -8.78 -5.03 -5.67
C LEU A 76 -10.22 -5.41 -5.26
N ASP A 77 -10.99 -6.04 -6.13
CA ASP A 77 -12.32 -6.55 -5.78
C ASP A 77 -12.24 -7.65 -4.71
N ILE A 78 -11.27 -8.58 -4.84
CA ILE A 78 -10.99 -9.62 -3.85
C ILE A 78 -10.52 -8.98 -2.52
N LEU A 79 -9.66 -7.97 -2.59
CA LEU A 79 -9.17 -7.25 -1.42
C LEU A 79 -10.32 -6.60 -0.62
N ARG A 80 -11.31 -6.03 -1.29
CA ARG A 80 -12.52 -5.47 -0.66
C ARG A 80 -13.36 -6.53 0.07
N LEU A 81 -13.27 -7.79 -0.34
CA LEU A 81 -13.91 -8.92 0.33
C LEU A 81 -13.09 -9.44 1.52
N GLY A 82 -11.87 -8.90 1.74
CA GLY A 82 -11.00 -9.24 2.87
C GLY A 82 -10.08 -10.44 2.64
N ASP A 83 -10.06 -11.05 1.45
CA ASP A 83 -9.14 -12.16 1.17
C ASP A 83 -7.77 -11.62 0.68
N LEU A 84 -6.89 -11.35 1.66
CA LEU A 84 -5.58 -10.76 1.42
C LEU A 84 -4.66 -11.69 0.59
N ASP A 85 -4.76 -12.99 0.84
CA ASP A 85 -3.91 -13.98 0.18
C ASP A 85 -4.32 -14.19 -1.27
N ALA A 86 -5.62 -14.30 -1.54
CA ALA A 86 -6.10 -14.39 -2.91
C ALA A 86 -5.84 -13.09 -3.70
N ALA A 87 -5.99 -11.91 -3.06
CA ALA A 87 -5.65 -10.63 -3.67
C ALA A 87 -4.15 -10.58 -4.04
N MET A 88 -3.26 -11.00 -3.14
CA MET A 88 -1.82 -11.03 -3.40
C MET A 88 -1.48 -11.98 -4.56
N ARG A 89 -2.02 -13.19 -4.56
CA ARG A 89 -1.84 -14.13 -5.70
C ARG A 89 -2.29 -13.52 -7.02
N ARG A 90 -3.43 -12.83 -7.02
CA ARG A 90 -3.96 -12.18 -8.23
C ARG A 90 -3.08 -11.02 -8.70
N LEU A 91 -2.53 -10.23 -7.77
CA LEU A 91 -1.56 -9.17 -8.07
C LEU A 91 -0.26 -9.73 -8.63
N ASN A 92 0.25 -10.85 -8.09
CA ASN A 92 1.42 -11.53 -8.61
C ASN A 92 1.21 -11.99 -10.06
N GLN A 93 0.04 -12.51 -10.38
CA GLN A 93 -0.34 -12.88 -11.75
C GLN A 93 -0.40 -11.65 -12.66
N ALA A 94 -0.95 -10.53 -12.18
CA ALA A 94 -0.94 -9.26 -12.92
C ALA A 94 0.48 -8.74 -13.16
N TRP A 95 1.38 -8.90 -12.19
CA TRP A 95 2.80 -8.55 -12.30
C TRP A 95 3.53 -9.36 -13.38
N LEU A 96 3.28 -10.67 -13.48
CA LEU A 96 3.84 -11.50 -14.55
C LEU A 96 3.42 -11.03 -15.95
N LEU A 97 2.22 -10.49 -16.09
CA LEU A 97 1.69 -10.02 -17.37
C LEU A 97 2.30 -8.67 -17.79
N ASP A 98 2.49 -7.74 -16.83
CA ASP A 98 3.13 -6.45 -17.07
C ASP A 98 3.80 -5.93 -15.80
N PRO A 99 5.10 -6.16 -15.64
CA PRO A 99 5.86 -5.63 -14.49
C PRO A 99 5.94 -4.10 -14.42
N ALA A 100 5.56 -3.39 -15.49
CA ALA A 100 5.50 -1.92 -15.51
C ALA A 100 4.11 -1.35 -15.13
N ASN A 101 3.15 -2.19 -14.76
CA ASN A 101 1.84 -1.74 -14.34
C ASN A 101 1.87 -1.20 -12.90
N TYR A 102 1.76 0.14 -12.72
CA TYR A 102 1.76 0.79 -11.39
C TYR A 102 0.65 0.29 -10.46
N GLN A 103 -0.50 -0.15 -11.00
CA GLN A 103 -1.62 -0.64 -10.20
C GLN A 103 -1.28 -1.91 -9.42
N VAL A 104 -0.35 -2.72 -9.93
CA VAL A 104 0.12 -3.92 -9.24
C VAL A 104 0.87 -3.53 -7.96
N TYR A 105 1.83 -2.62 -8.05
CA TYR A 105 2.61 -2.15 -6.90
C TYR A 105 1.74 -1.39 -5.91
N TRP A 106 0.79 -0.60 -6.39
CA TRP A 106 -0.22 0.03 -5.53
C TRP A 106 -1.03 -1.03 -4.77
N GLY A 107 -1.52 -2.06 -5.45
CA GLY A 107 -2.21 -3.19 -4.83
C GLY A 107 -1.37 -3.94 -3.81
N PHE A 108 -0.09 -4.21 -4.10
CA PHE A 108 0.84 -4.79 -3.11
C PHE A 108 0.90 -3.94 -1.86
N GLY A 109 1.07 -2.62 -2.00
CA GLY A 109 1.07 -1.69 -0.88
C GLY A 109 -0.21 -1.77 -0.05
N GLN A 110 -1.38 -1.80 -0.69
CA GLN A 110 -2.67 -1.90 0.00
C GLN A 110 -2.82 -3.22 0.78
N VAL A 111 -2.42 -4.36 0.20
CA VAL A 111 -2.43 -5.65 0.92
C VAL A 111 -1.50 -5.62 2.12
N LEU A 112 -0.29 -5.04 1.97
CA LEU A 112 0.71 -4.98 3.04
C LEU A 112 0.28 -4.07 4.19
N VAL A 113 -0.41 -2.96 3.92
CA VAL A 113 -1.05 -2.14 4.98
C VAL A 113 -2.01 -2.99 5.82
N LEU A 114 -2.85 -3.81 5.19
CA LEU A 114 -3.81 -4.66 5.90
C LEU A 114 -3.15 -5.84 6.62
N ARG A 115 -1.92 -6.18 6.27
CA ARG A 115 -1.06 -7.14 6.98
C ARG A 115 -0.18 -6.50 8.06
N ASP A 116 -0.34 -5.18 8.30
CA ASP A 116 0.49 -4.37 9.22
C ASP A 116 1.99 -4.33 8.85
N ASP A 117 2.33 -4.66 7.60
CA ASP A 117 3.68 -4.46 7.05
C ASP A 117 3.78 -3.08 6.40
N LEU A 118 3.88 -2.04 7.24
CA LEU A 118 3.94 -0.66 6.75
C LEU A 118 5.25 -0.35 6.01
N ALA A 119 6.35 -1.04 6.33
CA ALA A 119 7.63 -0.86 5.65
C ALA A 119 7.57 -1.41 4.21
N GLY A 120 7.07 -2.61 4.04
CA GLY A 120 6.80 -3.18 2.72
C GLY A 120 5.78 -2.36 1.93
N ALA A 121 4.72 -1.88 2.62
CA ALA A 121 3.69 -1.05 1.98
C ALA A 121 4.28 0.23 1.40
N SER A 122 5.07 1.01 2.17
CA SER A 122 5.70 2.23 1.66
C SER A 122 6.65 1.95 0.50
N HIS A 123 7.43 0.86 0.56
CA HIS A 123 8.32 0.45 -0.52
C HIS A 123 7.57 0.26 -1.84
N TYR A 124 6.48 -0.50 -1.85
CA TYR A 124 5.73 -0.77 -3.10
C TYR A 124 4.90 0.44 -3.56
N LEU A 125 4.37 1.26 -2.65
CA LEU A 125 3.70 2.50 -3.02
C LEU A 125 4.66 3.50 -3.68
N GLU A 126 5.89 3.62 -3.21
CA GLU A 126 6.92 4.44 -3.87
C GLU A 126 7.30 3.86 -5.24
N GLN A 127 7.38 2.54 -5.41
CA GLN A 127 7.57 1.95 -6.72
C GLN A 127 6.42 2.30 -7.67
N ALA A 128 5.17 2.25 -7.20
CA ALA A 128 4.02 2.68 -7.99
C ALA A 128 4.11 4.16 -8.39
N LEU A 129 4.50 5.05 -7.46
CA LEU A 129 4.68 6.49 -7.72
C LEU A 129 5.76 6.78 -8.76
N ASN A 130 6.83 5.98 -8.81
CA ASN A 130 7.92 6.16 -9.76
C ASN A 130 7.52 5.83 -11.21
N ILE A 131 6.47 5.01 -11.41
CA ILE A 131 6.07 4.53 -12.74
C ILE A 131 4.64 4.91 -13.13
N VAL A 132 3.87 5.57 -12.23
CA VAL A 132 2.50 5.99 -12.54
C VAL A 132 2.50 7.04 -13.64
N ASP A 133 1.81 6.74 -14.73
CA ASP A 133 1.57 7.60 -15.90
C ASP A 133 0.15 8.19 -15.94
N ASP A 134 -0.75 7.71 -15.09
CA ASP A 134 -2.13 8.17 -14.97
C ASP A 134 -2.22 9.37 -14.02
N VAL A 135 -2.32 10.57 -14.61
CA VAL A 135 -2.40 11.84 -13.87
C VAL A 135 -3.64 11.91 -12.96
N TYR A 136 -4.73 11.23 -13.30
CA TYR A 136 -5.96 11.22 -12.50
C TYR A 136 -5.87 10.30 -11.29
N GLN A 137 -5.07 9.25 -11.36
CA GLN A 137 -4.88 8.31 -10.26
C GLN A 137 -3.72 8.72 -9.33
N LYS A 138 -2.78 9.51 -9.82
CA LYS A 138 -1.62 9.94 -9.05
C LYS A 138 -1.94 10.63 -7.73
N PRO A 139 -2.94 11.54 -7.62
CA PRO A 139 -3.30 12.14 -6.33
C PRO A 139 -3.83 11.13 -5.31
N ALA A 140 -4.56 10.10 -5.74
CA ALA A 140 -5.02 9.02 -4.86
C ALA A 140 -3.84 8.18 -4.35
N LEU A 141 -2.93 7.80 -5.24
CA LEU A 141 -1.72 7.04 -4.88
C LEU A 141 -0.80 7.85 -3.93
N LEU A 142 -0.62 9.15 -4.17
CA LEU A 142 0.10 10.05 -3.25
C LEU A 142 -0.57 10.10 -1.88
N THR A 143 -1.89 10.13 -1.83
CA THR A 143 -2.66 10.14 -0.58
C THR A 143 -2.48 8.84 0.21
N ASP A 144 -2.55 7.69 -0.46
CA ASP A 144 -2.31 6.39 0.18
C ASP A 144 -0.87 6.30 0.71
N THR A 145 0.11 6.73 -0.09
CA THR A 145 1.52 6.77 0.33
C THR A 145 1.73 7.68 1.55
N GLY A 146 1.15 8.88 1.54
CA GLY A 146 1.18 9.79 2.68
C GLY A 146 0.53 9.19 3.93
N THR A 147 -0.56 8.43 3.75
CA THR A 147 -1.23 7.74 4.85
C THR A 147 -0.33 6.67 5.47
N VAL A 148 0.40 5.90 4.66
CA VAL A 148 1.34 4.88 5.17
C VAL A 148 2.49 5.53 5.93
N TYR A 149 3.10 6.60 5.41
CA TYR A 149 4.13 7.34 6.15
C TYR A 149 3.60 7.92 7.47
N SER A 150 2.36 8.40 7.49
CA SER A 150 1.73 8.88 8.73
C SER A 150 1.54 7.76 9.77
N LEU A 151 1.18 6.55 9.35
CA LEU A 151 1.07 5.37 10.23
C LEU A 151 2.44 4.94 10.75
N GLN A 152 3.46 4.89 9.89
CA GLN A 152 4.84 4.61 10.30
C GLN A 152 5.36 5.66 11.30
N GLY A 153 5.03 6.94 11.06
CA GLY A 153 5.38 8.03 11.97
C GLY A 153 4.75 7.87 13.35
N GLU A 154 3.48 7.49 13.41
CA GLU A 154 2.77 7.20 14.66
C GLU A 154 3.38 6.00 15.41
N GLN A 155 3.73 4.92 14.71
CA GLN A 155 4.43 3.78 15.32
C GLN A 155 5.80 4.17 15.87
N ALA A 156 6.59 4.93 15.09
CA ALA A 156 7.91 5.37 15.50
C ALA A 156 7.85 6.33 16.70
N GLU A 157 6.91 7.27 16.69
CA GLU A 157 6.70 8.23 17.80
C GLU A 157 6.24 7.53 19.07
N SER A 158 5.39 6.49 18.94
CA SER A 158 4.94 5.67 20.08
C SER A 158 6.07 4.83 20.68
N ALA A 159 7.04 4.42 19.86
CA ALA A 159 8.22 3.70 20.34
C ALA A 159 9.21 4.63 21.06
N ARG A 160 9.41 5.84 20.53
CA ARG A 160 10.26 6.87 21.13
C ARG A 160 9.89 8.24 20.56
N VAL A 161 9.66 9.19 21.45
CA VAL A 161 9.35 10.59 21.12
C VAL A 161 10.42 11.18 20.18
N GLY A 162 9.98 11.81 19.10
CA GLY A 162 10.82 12.45 18.09
C GLY A 162 11.27 11.53 16.95
N GLN A 163 11.06 10.22 17.02
CA GLN A 163 11.43 9.30 15.94
C GLN A 163 10.45 9.33 14.75
N GLY A 164 9.22 9.80 14.94
CA GLY A 164 8.21 9.90 13.90
C GLY A 164 8.37 11.11 12.98
N VAL A 165 9.13 12.14 13.37
CA VAL A 165 9.16 13.46 12.69
C VAL A 165 9.46 13.35 11.20
N ALA A 166 10.53 12.68 10.82
CA ALA A 166 10.91 12.56 9.41
C ALA A 166 9.86 11.82 8.55
N LEU A 167 9.16 10.84 9.15
CA LEU A 167 8.08 10.11 8.48
C LEU A 167 6.83 10.99 8.32
N PHE A 168 6.51 11.80 9.32
CA PHE A 168 5.44 12.77 9.21
C PHE A 168 5.73 13.87 8.18
N ASP A 169 6.99 14.32 8.06
CA ASP A 169 7.39 15.24 7.00
C ASP A 169 7.19 14.64 5.61
N GLN A 170 7.55 13.36 5.43
CA GLN A 170 7.28 12.63 4.20
C GLN A 170 5.76 12.53 3.92
N ALA A 171 4.96 12.20 4.94
CA ALA A 171 3.51 12.15 4.82
C ALA A 171 2.94 13.50 4.36
N ASN A 172 3.34 14.60 5.02
CA ASN A 172 2.90 15.95 4.70
C ASN A 172 3.29 16.36 3.26
N ALA A 173 4.49 16.00 2.81
CA ALA A 173 4.94 16.25 1.44
C ALA A 173 4.08 15.50 0.41
N ARG A 174 3.70 14.23 0.68
CA ARG A 174 2.83 13.45 -0.22
C ARG A 174 1.40 14.03 -0.27
N PHE A 175 0.83 14.41 0.87
CA PHE A 175 -0.49 15.06 0.91
C PHE A 175 -0.48 16.42 0.22
N ALA A 176 0.57 17.23 0.43
CA ALA A 176 0.71 18.51 -0.27
C ALA A 176 0.75 18.34 -1.78
N ALA A 177 1.53 17.36 -2.28
CA ALA A 177 1.59 17.03 -3.69
C ALA A 177 0.25 16.55 -4.25
N ALA A 178 -0.50 15.72 -3.49
CA ALA A 178 -1.82 15.24 -3.89
C ALA A 178 -2.86 16.36 -3.95
N ALA A 179 -2.69 17.42 -3.16
CA ALA A 179 -3.62 18.55 -3.07
C ALA A 179 -3.38 19.65 -4.11
N LEU A 180 -2.28 19.58 -4.89
CA LEU A 180 -1.90 20.66 -5.83
C LEU A 180 -2.98 20.93 -6.87
N ASP A 181 -3.57 19.88 -7.46
CA ASP A 181 -4.57 20.02 -8.54
C ASP A 181 -5.97 20.32 -8.00
N GLY A 182 -6.20 20.20 -6.68
CA GLY A 182 -7.44 20.58 -6.00
C GLY A 182 -8.64 19.64 -6.19
N ASP A 183 -8.62 18.76 -7.17
CA ASP A 183 -9.76 17.93 -7.57
C ASP A 183 -9.93 16.65 -6.74
N TYR A 184 -8.83 16.14 -6.15
CA TYR A 184 -8.90 14.94 -5.31
C TYR A 184 -9.26 15.29 -3.86
N LEU A 185 -10.54 15.46 -3.60
CA LEU A 185 -11.06 15.90 -2.30
C LEU A 185 -10.72 14.97 -1.10
N PRO A 186 -10.61 13.62 -1.26
CA PRO A 186 -10.26 12.75 -0.13
C PRO A 186 -8.94 13.09 0.56
N VAL A 187 -7.97 13.69 -0.14
CA VAL A 187 -6.65 14.07 0.44
C VAL A 187 -6.78 14.89 1.71
N TRP A 188 -7.74 15.80 1.77
CA TRP A 188 -7.92 16.71 2.90
C TRP A 188 -8.30 15.99 4.20
N GLN A 189 -9.10 14.94 4.09
CA GLN A 189 -9.49 14.10 5.24
C GLN A 189 -8.29 13.28 5.75
N HIS A 190 -7.53 12.68 4.83
CA HIS A 190 -6.35 11.91 5.18
C HIS A 190 -5.26 12.80 5.81
N TRP A 191 -5.05 14.00 5.25
CA TRP A 191 -4.10 14.95 5.79
C TRP A 191 -4.49 15.43 7.20
N ALA A 192 -5.77 15.77 7.41
CA ALA A 192 -6.26 16.15 8.74
C ALA A 192 -6.03 15.03 9.79
N ARG A 193 -6.26 13.75 9.41
CA ARG A 193 -5.98 12.60 10.28
C ARG A 193 -4.48 12.43 10.55
N SER A 194 -3.64 12.66 9.56
CA SER A 194 -2.18 12.64 9.72
C SER A 194 -1.71 13.69 10.72
N LEU A 195 -2.18 14.94 10.59
CA LEU A 195 -1.86 16.02 11.52
C LEU A 195 -2.36 15.74 12.94
N TYR A 196 -3.53 15.11 13.09
CA TYR A 196 -4.01 14.64 14.38
C TYR A 196 -3.04 13.63 15.03
N ARG A 197 -2.51 12.65 14.26
CA ARG A 197 -1.49 11.68 14.75
C ARG A 197 -0.20 12.38 15.16
N GLN A 198 0.15 13.48 14.49
CA GLN A 198 1.31 14.31 14.81
C GLN A 198 1.11 15.15 16.10
N GLY A 199 -0.12 15.22 16.63
CA GLY A 199 -0.48 16.11 17.74
C GLY A 199 -0.73 17.56 17.30
N ASP A 200 -0.65 17.88 16.00
CA ASP A 200 -0.95 19.22 15.48
C ASP A 200 -2.45 19.38 15.21
N TYR A 201 -3.20 19.52 16.29
CA TYR A 201 -4.66 19.60 16.23
C TYR A 201 -5.17 20.88 15.56
N ALA A 202 -4.40 21.99 15.69
CA ALA A 202 -4.74 23.26 15.05
C ALA A 202 -4.65 23.15 13.52
N ALA A 203 -3.55 22.58 13.00
CA ALA A 203 -3.40 22.33 11.59
C ALA A 203 -4.41 21.28 11.07
N ALA A 204 -4.77 20.27 11.88
CA ALA A 204 -5.82 19.32 11.52
C ALA A 204 -7.17 20.03 11.29
N TRP A 205 -7.57 20.95 12.19
CA TRP A 205 -8.76 21.77 12.00
C TRP A 205 -8.68 22.67 10.77
N ASP A 206 -7.50 23.20 10.49
CA ASP A 206 -7.28 24.01 9.30
C ASP A 206 -7.54 23.20 8.01
N LYS A 207 -7.05 21.96 7.94
CA LYS A 207 -7.34 21.06 6.80
C LYS A 207 -8.82 20.70 6.67
N ILE A 208 -9.54 20.54 7.79
CA ILE A 208 -11.00 20.33 7.79
C ILE A 208 -11.73 21.56 7.22
N ARG A 209 -11.35 22.77 7.62
CA ARG A 209 -11.92 24.01 7.05
C ARG A 209 -11.67 24.10 5.56
N GLN A 210 -10.45 23.87 5.11
CA GLN A 210 -10.09 23.86 3.69
C GLN A 210 -10.90 22.83 2.89
N ALA A 211 -11.08 21.64 3.46
CA ALA A 211 -11.91 20.59 2.85
C ALA A 211 -13.37 21.03 2.70
N ARG A 212 -13.95 21.63 3.75
CA ARG A 212 -15.34 22.16 3.72
C ARG A 212 -15.53 23.25 2.67
N GLN A 213 -14.57 24.18 2.55
CA GLN A 213 -14.57 25.23 1.53
C GLN A 213 -14.53 24.65 0.11
N ARG A 214 -13.94 23.46 -0.09
CA ARG A 214 -13.90 22.72 -1.37
C ARG A 214 -15.09 21.78 -1.58
N GLY A 215 -16.08 21.81 -0.68
CA GLY A 215 -17.31 21.04 -0.83
C GLY A 215 -17.30 19.66 -0.16
N VAL A 216 -16.29 19.29 0.61
CA VAL A 216 -16.31 18.06 1.43
C VAL A 216 -17.33 18.25 2.56
N LYS A 217 -18.46 17.52 2.47
CA LYS A 217 -19.58 17.65 3.42
C LYS A 217 -19.53 16.64 4.55
N VAL A 218 -18.91 15.50 4.32
CA VAL A 218 -18.95 14.36 5.26
C VAL A 218 -17.57 14.08 5.81
N PHE A 219 -17.47 14.11 7.14
CA PHE A 219 -16.31 13.67 7.90
C PHE A 219 -16.75 12.55 8.87
N SER A 220 -15.84 11.65 9.22
CA SER A 220 -16.11 10.66 10.26
C SER A 220 -16.46 11.39 11.56
N ARG A 221 -17.63 11.05 12.14
CA ARG A 221 -18.08 11.62 13.43
C ARG A 221 -17.07 11.33 14.53
N ASP A 222 -16.57 10.09 14.59
CA ASP A 222 -15.64 9.67 15.64
C ASP A 222 -14.32 10.46 15.55
N PHE A 223 -13.84 10.74 14.32
CA PHE A 223 -12.65 11.55 14.13
C PHE A 223 -12.86 13.00 14.60
N LEU A 224 -14.01 13.61 14.26
CA LEU A 224 -14.31 14.98 14.72
C LEU A 224 -14.45 15.04 16.25
N GLN A 225 -15.06 14.04 16.87
CA GLN A 225 -15.15 13.96 18.33
C GLN A 225 -13.76 13.80 18.96
N ALA A 226 -12.92 12.91 18.43
CA ALA A 226 -11.56 12.73 18.93
C ALA A 226 -10.73 14.00 18.80
N LEU A 227 -10.82 14.71 17.68
CA LEU A 227 -10.12 15.98 17.46
C LEU A 227 -10.65 17.07 18.40
N SER A 228 -11.98 17.22 18.54
CA SER A 228 -12.60 18.20 19.45
C SER A 228 -12.25 17.96 20.92
N ALA A 229 -12.04 16.70 21.31
CA ALA A 229 -11.60 16.35 22.66
C ALA A 229 -10.15 16.80 22.96
N ARG A 230 -9.32 16.95 21.91
CA ARG A 230 -7.94 17.45 22.01
C ARG A 230 -7.86 18.97 21.90
N LEU A 231 -8.59 19.54 20.97
CA LEU A 231 -8.70 20.96 20.70
C LEU A 231 -10.14 21.25 20.21
N PRO A 232 -10.96 22.02 20.93
CA PRO A 232 -12.27 22.44 20.43
C PRO A 232 -12.17 23.08 19.04
N GLU A 233 -13.19 22.90 18.22
CA GLU A 233 -13.22 23.52 16.87
C GLU A 233 -13.09 25.05 17.02
N PRO A 234 -12.09 25.69 16.37
CA PRO A 234 -11.92 27.12 16.44
C PRO A 234 -13.16 27.84 15.90
N VAL A 235 -13.70 28.78 16.67
CA VAL A 235 -14.78 29.66 16.23
C VAL A 235 -14.18 30.67 15.26
N ASN A 236 -14.74 30.77 14.05
CA ASN A 236 -14.33 31.76 13.04
C ASN A 236 -14.83 33.14 13.40
#